data_8828aadda838d17fe154bec6f9b4e7d6
#
_entry.id   8828aadda838d17fe154bec6f9b4e7d6
#
_cell.length_a   1.000
_cell.length_b   1.000
_cell.length_c   1.000
_cell.angle_alpha   90.00
_cell.angle_beta   90.00
_cell.angle_gamma   90.00
#
_symmetry.space_group_name_H-M   'P 1'
#
loop_
_entity.id
_entity.type
_entity.pdbx_description
1 polymer ?
#
loop_
_entity_poly.entity_id
_entity_poly.type
_entity_poly.pdbx_seq_one_letter_code
_entity_poly.pdbx_strand_id
1 'polypeptide(L)'
;MAKFLYLSKKKEEKNQMKQVLSPAYLPNIEYCSWLLHQKKVLFSETITYQKQSYRNRAEIYGASGKLKLIIPIKHRNGERKTLEKEVLISYEQNWQIQHWKSLCYSYRSSPYFEFYEASIAPFYEKKTSTLFYFNLELLKHIMHLIGHHLSYEIVSSNTINHERMDNLISTKINSKKRFNSYTQVFDLKHGFISNLSIIDLLFNLGPNTLSHLKID
;
A
#
# COMPACT_ATOMS: atom_id res chain seq x y z
N MET A 1 30.10 -32.05 -13.55
CA MET A 1 29.74 -30.74 -14.13
C MET A 1 28.41 -30.20 -13.59
N ALA A 2 27.31 -30.94 -13.61
CA ALA A 2 25.99 -30.45 -13.14
C ALA A 2 25.94 -29.96 -11.67
N LYS A 3 26.64 -30.66 -10.76
CA LYS A 3 26.68 -30.32 -9.32
C LYS A 3 27.44 -29.00 -9.04
N PHE A 4 28.43 -28.68 -9.86
CA PHE A 4 29.20 -27.42 -9.76
C PHE A 4 28.39 -26.23 -10.29
N LEU A 5 27.64 -26.41 -11.37
CA LEU A 5 26.70 -25.42 -11.92
C LEU A 5 25.51 -25.17 -10.97
N TYR A 6 25.03 -26.19 -10.28
CA TYR A 6 23.96 -26.04 -9.28
C TYR A 6 24.46 -25.27 -8.05
N LEU A 7 25.67 -25.53 -7.58
CA LEU A 7 26.29 -24.83 -6.44
C LEU A 7 26.67 -23.39 -6.77
N SER A 8 27.12 -23.11 -8.01
CA SER A 8 27.41 -21.73 -8.45
C SER A 8 26.12 -20.90 -8.57
N LYS A 9 25.04 -21.43 -9.18
CA LYS A 9 23.73 -20.78 -9.22
C LYS A 9 23.17 -20.50 -7.83
N LYS A 10 23.30 -21.45 -6.89
CA LYS A 10 22.85 -21.26 -5.52
C LYS A 10 23.69 -20.23 -4.74
N LYS A 11 24.97 -20.04 -5.13
CA LYS A 11 25.85 -19.03 -4.56
C LYS A 11 25.57 -17.64 -5.16
N GLU A 12 25.23 -17.56 -6.44
CA GLU A 12 24.80 -16.33 -7.12
C GLU A 12 23.44 -15.85 -6.60
N GLU A 13 22.46 -16.75 -6.42
CA GLU A 13 21.18 -16.42 -5.79
C GLU A 13 21.30 -15.94 -4.33
N LYS A 14 22.31 -16.45 -3.59
CA LYS A 14 22.58 -16.02 -2.21
C LYS A 14 23.20 -14.61 -2.13
N ASN A 15 23.81 -14.13 -3.20
CA ASN A 15 24.51 -12.83 -3.22
C ASN A 15 23.69 -11.71 -3.86
N GLN A 16 22.55 -12.03 -4.46
CA GLN A 16 21.68 -11.02 -5.04
C GLN A 16 20.94 -10.27 -3.93
N MET A 17 21.12 -8.95 -3.88
CA MET A 17 20.45 -8.07 -2.95
C MET A 17 18.92 -8.15 -3.19
N LYS A 18 18.16 -8.59 -2.18
CA LYS A 18 16.72 -8.76 -2.27
C LYS A 18 16.02 -7.45 -1.95
N GLN A 19 15.05 -7.07 -2.76
CA GLN A 19 14.23 -5.89 -2.50
C GLN A 19 13.19 -6.21 -1.44
N VAL A 20 13.15 -5.42 -0.36
CA VAL A 20 12.15 -5.55 0.70
C VAL A 20 11.30 -4.29 0.79
N LEU A 21 10.04 -4.49 1.09
CA LEU A 21 9.02 -3.44 1.15
C LEU A 21 8.28 -3.51 2.49
N SER A 22 7.66 -2.42 2.90
CA SER A 22 6.64 -2.42 3.96
C SER A 22 5.26 -2.34 3.34
N PRO A 23 4.24 -3.06 3.88
CA PRO A 23 2.88 -2.88 3.42
C PRO A 23 2.40 -1.46 3.72
N ALA A 24 1.82 -0.81 2.72
CA ALA A 24 1.33 0.56 2.82
C ALA A 24 -0.19 0.60 3.07
N TYR A 25 -0.65 1.64 3.78
CA TYR A 25 -2.07 1.90 3.99
C TYR A 25 -2.69 2.47 2.71
N LEU A 26 -3.70 1.80 2.16
CA LEU A 26 -4.35 2.21 0.91
C LEU A 26 -3.33 2.75 -0.11
N PRO A 27 -2.38 1.92 -0.56
CA PRO A 27 -1.20 2.38 -1.30
C PRO A 27 -1.58 3.16 -2.56
N ASN A 28 -0.66 3.98 -3.04
CA ASN A 28 -0.84 4.73 -4.27
C ASN A 28 -0.71 3.81 -5.52
N ILE A 29 -1.06 4.35 -6.67
CA ILE A 29 -1.05 3.64 -7.96
C ILE A 29 0.37 3.13 -8.28
N GLU A 30 1.41 3.93 -8.06
CA GLU A 30 2.81 3.55 -8.31
C GLU A 30 3.24 2.32 -7.51
N TYR A 31 2.90 2.27 -6.23
CA TYR A 31 3.16 1.13 -5.37
C TYR A 31 2.48 -0.14 -5.90
N CYS A 32 1.21 -0.04 -6.27
CA CYS A 32 0.45 -1.18 -6.80
C CYS A 32 0.96 -1.62 -8.19
N SER A 33 1.28 -0.67 -9.07
CA SER A 33 1.92 -0.97 -10.36
C SER A 33 3.24 -1.73 -10.16
N TRP A 34 4.09 -1.29 -9.22
CA TRP A 34 5.33 -2.00 -8.90
C TRP A 34 5.07 -3.43 -8.41
N LEU A 35 4.06 -3.64 -7.54
CA LEU A 35 3.70 -4.98 -7.05
C LEU A 35 3.36 -5.96 -8.18
N LEU A 36 2.67 -5.49 -9.22
CA LEU A 36 2.26 -6.34 -10.36
C LEU A 36 3.45 -6.91 -11.14
N HIS A 37 4.60 -6.25 -11.10
CA HIS A 37 5.81 -6.68 -11.79
C HIS A 37 6.67 -7.64 -10.95
N GLN A 38 6.29 -7.90 -9.69
CA GLN A 38 7.03 -8.79 -8.82
C GLN A 38 6.49 -10.23 -8.91
N LYS A 39 7.37 -11.19 -9.15
CA LYS A 39 7.00 -12.62 -9.02
C LYS A 39 6.63 -12.98 -7.57
N LYS A 40 7.32 -12.39 -6.61
CA LYS A 40 7.11 -12.56 -5.18
C LYS A 40 7.59 -11.32 -4.44
N VAL A 41 6.76 -10.77 -3.60
CA VAL A 41 7.07 -9.59 -2.77
C VAL A 41 7.62 -10.03 -1.42
N LEU A 42 8.71 -9.41 -0.97
CA LEU A 42 9.25 -9.62 0.36
C LEU A 42 8.85 -8.46 1.25
N PHE A 43 7.97 -8.71 2.21
CA PHE A 43 7.64 -7.74 3.25
C PHE A 43 8.52 -7.95 4.47
N SER A 44 9.22 -6.90 4.93
CA SER A 44 10.05 -7.02 6.12
C SER A 44 9.38 -6.38 7.33
N GLU A 45 9.12 -7.21 8.35
CA GLU A 45 8.53 -6.78 9.62
C GLU A 45 9.58 -6.26 10.63
N THR A 46 10.87 -6.47 10.35
CA THR A 46 11.99 -6.13 11.25
C THR A 46 12.80 -4.92 10.81
N ILE A 47 12.45 -4.28 9.70
CA ILE A 47 13.05 -2.99 9.34
C ILE A 47 12.50 -1.87 10.25
N THR A 48 13.30 -0.82 10.38
CA THR A 48 12.91 0.35 11.18
C THR A 48 11.75 1.10 10.55
N TYR A 49 10.70 1.36 11.32
CA TYR A 49 9.58 2.19 10.92
C TYR A 49 10.02 3.63 10.63
N GLN A 50 9.56 4.16 9.51
CA GLN A 50 9.79 5.56 9.14
C GLN A 50 8.48 6.36 9.27
N LYS A 51 8.52 7.41 10.08
CA LYS A 51 7.41 8.36 10.23
C LYS A 51 7.16 9.12 8.92
N GLN A 52 5.95 9.66 8.78
CA GLN A 52 5.57 10.48 7.63
C GLN A 52 5.72 9.76 6.28
N SER A 53 5.27 8.52 6.22
CA SER A 53 5.28 7.68 5.03
C SER A 53 3.90 7.10 4.75
N TYR A 54 3.70 6.53 3.58
CA TYR A 54 2.46 5.82 3.21
C TYR A 54 2.19 4.55 4.04
N ARG A 55 3.05 4.23 5.02
CA ARG A 55 2.76 3.17 5.99
C ARG A 55 1.49 3.45 6.81
N ASN A 56 1.30 4.70 7.24
CA ASN A 56 0.11 5.09 7.99
C ASN A 56 -0.67 6.23 7.33
N ARG A 57 -0.39 6.54 6.06
CA ARG A 57 -1.03 7.62 5.31
C ARG A 57 -1.53 7.12 3.97
N ALA A 58 -2.61 7.72 3.50
CA ALA A 58 -3.09 7.57 2.14
C ALA A 58 -3.56 8.93 1.61
N GLU A 59 -3.57 9.08 0.29
CA GLU A 59 -4.09 10.27 -0.39
C GLU A 59 -5.22 9.84 -1.32
N ILE A 60 -6.42 10.38 -1.08
CA ILE A 60 -7.63 10.11 -1.86
C ILE A 60 -8.12 11.40 -2.51
N TYR A 61 -9.08 11.30 -3.42
CA TYR A 61 -9.73 12.48 -4.01
C TYR A 61 -10.93 12.88 -3.15
N GLY A 62 -10.83 14.00 -2.46
CA GLY A 62 -11.94 14.60 -1.71
C GLY A 62 -12.58 15.76 -2.44
N ALA A 63 -13.71 16.26 -1.95
CA ALA A 63 -14.46 17.36 -2.55
C ALA A 63 -13.69 18.69 -2.70
N SER A 64 -12.60 18.86 -1.93
CA SER A 64 -11.70 20.02 -1.99
C SER A 64 -10.35 19.71 -2.63
N GLY A 65 -10.24 18.65 -3.41
CA GLY A 65 -9.00 18.15 -3.99
C GLY A 65 -8.40 17.00 -3.18
N LYS A 66 -7.08 16.92 -3.11
CA LYS A 66 -6.38 15.84 -2.43
C LYS A 66 -6.66 15.82 -0.92
N LEU A 67 -7.20 14.72 -0.42
CA LEU A 67 -7.50 14.48 1.00
C LEU A 67 -6.53 13.43 1.57
N LYS A 68 -5.90 13.75 2.69
CA LYS A 68 -5.00 12.82 3.41
C LYS A 68 -5.76 12.08 4.50
N LEU A 69 -5.66 10.77 4.49
CA LEU A 69 -6.10 9.89 5.57
C LEU A 69 -4.87 9.45 6.37
N ILE A 70 -4.93 9.55 7.70
CA ILE A 70 -3.78 9.23 8.57
C ILE A 70 -4.24 8.32 9.70
N ILE A 71 -3.74 7.08 9.71
CA ILE A 71 -3.93 6.16 10.84
C ILE A 71 -3.07 6.66 12.00
N PRO A 72 -3.66 6.99 13.16
CA PRO A 72 -2.90 7.36 14.35
C PRO A 72 -2.18 6.13 14.92
N ILE A 73 -0.94 6.32 15.34
CA ILE A 73 -0.12 5.28 15.94
C ILE A 73 0.25 5.66 17.37
N LYS A 74 0.42 4.67 18.24
CA LYS A 74 0.90 4.90 19.58
C LYS A 74 2.36 5.32 19.55
N HIS A 75 2.67 6.42 20.23
CA HIS A 75 4.05 6.84 20.41
C HIS A 75 4.73 5.95 21.45
N ARG A 76 5.90 5.45 21.11
CA ARG A 76 6.77 4.76 22.05
C ARG A 76 7.83 5.76 22.53
N ASN A 77 7.86 5.99 23.84
CA ASN A 77 8.92 6.78 24.45
C ASN A 77 10.18 5.91 24.56
N GLY A 78 11.32 6.41 24.10
CA GLY A 78 12.61 5.71 24.21
C GLY A 78 13.52 5.96 23.00
N GLU A 79 14.80 5.72 23.19
CA GLU A 79 15.84 5.93 22.17
C GLU A 79 15.87 4.85 21.08
N ARG A 80 15.29 3.68 21.37
CA ARG A 80 15.28 2.56 20.42
C ARG A 80 14.37 2.82 19.22
N LYS A 81 14.90 2.63 18.03
CA LYS A 81 14.12 2.66 16.79
C LYS A 81 13.06 1.56 16.80
N THR A 82 11.80 1.95 16.58
CA THR A 82 10.66 1.02 16.52
C THR A 82 10.70 0.20 15.23
N LEU A 83 10.53 -1.11 15.33
CA LEU A 83 10.42 -1.98 14.16
C LEU A 83 8.99 -1.96 13.60
N GLU A 84 8.84 -2.29 12.31
CA GLU A 84 7.52 -2.29 11.62
C GLU A 84 6.47 -3.11 12.39
N LYS A 85 6.81 -4.32 12.85
CA LYS A 85 5.90 -5.19 13.61
C LYS A 85 5.51 -4.68 14.98
N GLU A 86 6.25 -3.71 15.51
CA GLU A 86 6.03 -3.15 16.85
C GLU A 86 5.14 -1.90 16.82
N VAL A 87 4.81 -1.38 15.64
CA VAL A 87 4.01 -0.15 15.50
C VAL A 87 2.55 -0.47 15.81
N LEU A 88 2.07 0.05 16.95
CA LEU A 88 0.70 -0.15 17.39
C LEU A 88 -0.21 0.98 16.87
N ILE A 89 -1.41 0.60 16.42
CA ILE A 89 -2.45 1.56 16.05
C ILE A 89 -3.05 2.17 17.33
N SER A 90 -3.25 3.48 17.33
CA SER A 90 -4.00 4.17 18.39
C SER A 90 -5.47 4.26 18.02
N TYR A 91 -6.32 3.93 18.99
CA TYR A 91 -7.78 4.02 18.88
C TYR A 91 -8.39 5.05 19.83
N GLU A 92 -7.57 5.97 20.33
CA GLU A 92 -8.02 7.10 21.17
C GLU A 92 -8.93 8.07 20.38
N GLN A 93 -8.68 8.18 19.08
CA GLN A 93 -9.54 8.89 18.13
C GLN A 93 -10.31 7.87 17.29
N ASN A 94 -11.53 8.22 16.89
CA ASN A 94 -12.37 7.35 16.05
C ASN A 94 -11.96 7.42 14.57
N TRP A 95 -10.65 7.19 14.28
CA TRP A 95 -10.09 7.32 12.95
C TRP A 95 -10.77 6.39 11.93
N GLN A 96 -11.16 5.20 12.33
CA GLN A 96 -11.83 4.23 11.46
C GLN A 96 -13.14 4.81 10.91
N ILE A 97 -13.98 5.35 11.79
CA ILE A 97 -15.24 5.99 11.39
C ILE A 97 -14.99 7.19 10.50
N GLN A 98 -13.97 8.01 10.83
CA GLN A 98 -13.61 9.19 10.04
C GLN A 98 -13.12 8.81 8.64
N HIS A 99 -12.24 7.81 8.53
CA HIS A 99 -11.72 7.35 7.25
C HIS A 99 -12.82 6.72 6.41
N TRP A 100 -13.66 5.87 7.01
CA TRP A 100 -14.76 5.24 6.29
C TRP A 100 -15.76 6.28 5.76
N LYS A 101 -16.17 7.25 6.57
CA LYS A 101 -16.99 8.38 6.13
C LYS A 101 -16.30 9.17 5.00
N SER A 102 -15.01 9.41 5.09
CA SER A 102 -14.25 10.11 4.04
C SER A 102 -14.28 9.35 2.73
N LEU A 103 -14.11 8.01 2.76
CA LEU A 103 -14.23 7.16 1.57
C LEU A 103 -15.66 7.21 0.99
N CYS A 104 -16.69 7.08 1.83
CA CYS A 104 -18.08 7.18 1.38
C CYS A 104 -18.39 8.53 0.75
N TYR A 105 -18.00 9.64 1.37
CA TYR A 105 -18.24 10.98 0.83
C TYR A 105 -17.47 11.25 -0.45
N SER A 106 -16.27 10.70 -0.59
CA SER A 106 -15.45 10.86 -1.79
C SER A 106 -15.92 10.03 -2.98
N TYR A 107 -16.43 8.82 -2.73
CA TYR A 107 -16.60 7.84 -3.81
C TYR A 107 -18.00 7.26 -3.98
N ARG A 108 -19.00 7.65 -3.18
CA ARG A 108 -20.37 7.13 -3.32
C ARG A 108 -20.98 7.37 -4.71
N SER A 109 -20.55 8.43 -5.40
CA SER A 109 -20.99 8.72 -6.77
C SER A 109 -20.10 8.09 -7.85
N SER A 110 -19.03 7.37 -7.47
CA SER A 110 -18.20 6.65 -8.44
C SER A 110 -18.90 5.39 -8.93
N PRO A 111 -18.64 4.94 -10.17
CA PRO A 111 -19.39 3.85 -10.80
C PRO A 111 -19.32 2.51 -10.06
N TYR A 112 -18.27 2.24 -9.31
CA TYR A 112 -18.03 0.93 -8.71
C TYR A 112 -17.97 0.94 -7.18
N PHE A 113 -18.20 2.05 -6.49
CA PHE A 113 -18.15 2.11 -5.03
C PHE A 113 -19.06 1.07 -4.38
N GLU A 114 -20.34 0.99 -4.79
CA GLU A 114 -21.34 0.08 -4.23
C GLU A 114 -20.95 -1.39 -4.37
N PHE A 115 -20.22 -1.77 -5.42
CA PHE A 115 -19.77 -3.15 -5.63
C PHE A 115 -18.71 -3.58 -4.61
N TYR A 116 -17.90 -2.64 -4.11
CA TYR A 116 -16.77 -2.93 -3.22
C TYR A 116 -17.02 -2.51 -1.77
N GLU A 117 -18.01 -1.67 -1.51
CA GLU A 117 -18.34 -1.10 -0.20
C GLU A 117 -18.41 -2.17 0.87
N ALA A 118 -19.27 -3.19 0.67
CA ALA A 118 -19.51 -4.24 1.66
C ALA A 118 -18.27 -5.09 1.99
N SER A 119 -17.31 -5.20 1.08
CA SER A 119 -16.10 -5.99 1.29
C SER A 119 -14.97 -5.20 1.97
N ILE A 120 -14.97 -3.87 1.85
CA ILE A 120 -13.94 -2.99 2.42
C ILE A 120 -14.35 -2.47 3.80
N ALA A 121 -15.63 -2.20 4.04
CA ALA A 121 -16.16 -1.69 5.30
C ALA A 121 -15.68 -2.45 6.56
N PRO A 122 -15.57 -3.79 6.57
CA PRO A 122 -15.15 -4.54 7.75
C PRO A 122 -13.75 -4.19 8.28
N PHE A 123 -12.86 -3.64 7.43
CA PHE A 123 -11.54 -3.17 7.86
C PHE A 123 -11.63 -1.91 8.76
N TYR A 124 -12.73 -1.17 8.66
CA TYR A 124 -12.99 0.02 9.47
C TYR A 124 -13.88 -0.25 10.68
N GLU A 125 -14.33 -1.48 10.86
CA GLU A 125 -15.16 -1.91 12.02
C GLU A 125 -14.32 -2.67 13.04
N LYS A 126 -13.39 -3.51 12.57
CA LYS A 126 -12.56 -4.36 13.43
C LYS A 126 -11.29 -3.64 13.88
N LYS A 127 -10.92 -3.82 15.15
CA LYS A 127 -9.64 -3.31 15.68
C LYS A 127 -8.53 -4.33 15.46
N THR A 128 -7.43 -3.87 14.88
CA THR A 128 -6.20 -4.63 14.72
C THR A 128 -5.09 -3.96 15.55
N SER A 129 -4.24 -4.74 16.21
CA SER A 129 -3.26 -4.19 17.15
C SER A 129 -2.11 -3.48 16.42
N THR A 130 -1.58 -4.05 15.35
CA THR A 130 -0.38 -3.55 14.68
C THR A 130 -0.68 -3.01 13.29
N LEU A 131 0.02 -1.94 12.95
CA LEU A 131 -0.11 -1.28 11.65
C LEU A 131 0.34 -2.18 10.48
N PHE A 132 1.44 -2.92 10.68
CA PHE A 132 2.00 -3.80 9.65
C PHE A 132 0.98 -4.84 9.18
N TYR A 133 0.37 -5.58 10.11
CA TYR A 133 -0.57 -6.64 9.75
C TYR A 133 -1.91 -6.09 9.26
N PHE A 134 -2.38 -4.96 9.80
CA PHE A 134 -3.54 -4.27 9.26
C PHE A 134 -3.35 -3.90 7.78
N ASN A 135 -2.22 -3.25 7.46
CA ASN A 135 -1.91 -2.87 6.08
C ASN A 135 -1.76 -4.08 5.17
N LEU A 136 -1.10 -5.14 5.64
CA LEU A 136 -0.89 -6.35 4.83
C LEU A 136 -2.21 -7.02 4.47
N GLU A 137 -3.13 -7.18 5.43
CA GLU A 137 -4.43 -7.79 5.17
C GLU A 137 -5.30 -6.91 4.25
N LEU A 138 -5.31 -5.60 4.47
CA LEU A 138 -6.03 -4.66 3.60
C LEU A 138 -5.45 -4.66 2.18
N LEU A 139 -4.12 -4.66 2.04
CA LEU A 139 -3.45 -4.73 0.74
C LEU A 139 -3.78 -6.02 0.00
N LYS A 140 -3.70 -7.18 0.65
CA LYS A 140 -4.09 -8.46 0.06
C LYS A 140 -5.53 -8.44 -0.44
N HIS A 141 -6.42 -7.90 0.38
CA HIS A 141 -7.83 -7.79 0.01
C HIS A 141 -8.03 -6.91 -1.22
N ILE A 142 -7.43 -5.72 -1.24
CA ILE A 142 -7.50 -4.81 -2.40
C ILE A 142 -6.91 -5.46 -3.65
N MET A 143 -5.74 -6.10 -3.55
CA MET A 143 -5.13 -6.80 -4.69
C MET A 143 -6.04 -7.92 -5.22
N HIS A 144 -6.73 -8.65 -4.34
CA HIS A 144 -7.73 -9.63 -4.74
C HIS A 144 -8.92 -8.98 -5.47
N LEU A 145 -9.44 -7.85 -4.97
CA LEU A 145 -10.55 -7.13 -5.61
C LEU A 145 -10.21 -6.62 -7.02
N ILE A 146 -8.97 -6.23 -7.27
CA ILE A 146 -8.50 -5.85 -8.62
C ILE A 146 -8.16 -7.05 -9.51
N GLY A 147 -8.37 -8.29 -9.04
CA GLY A 147 -8.12 -9.51 -9.80
C GLY A 147 -6.66 -9.96 -9.84
N HIS A 148 -5.82 -9.53 -8.87
CA HIS A 148 -4.43 -9.96 -8.76
C HIS A 148 -4.16 -10.76 -7.49
N HIS A 149 -3.57 -11.96 -7.66
CA HIS A 149 -3.10 -12.76 -6.52
C HIS A 149 -1.72 -12.27 -6.08
N LEU A 150 -1.64 -11.64 -4.89
CA LEU A 150 -0.38 -11.16 -4.32
C LEU A 150 0.44 -12.32 -3.73
N SER A 151 1.48 -12.73 -4.45
CA SER A 151 2.47 -13.67 -3.92
C SER A 151 3.46 -12.94 -3.03
N TYR A 152 3.57 -13.31 -1.76
CA TYR A 152 4.46 -12.61 -0.82
C TYR A 152 5.09 -13.56 0.21
N GLU A 153 6.10 -13.05 0.88
CA GLU A 153 6.75 -13.66 2.05
C GLU A 153 7.06 -12.58 3.08
N ILE A 154 6.83 -12.89 4.36
CA ILE A 154 7.28 -12.03 5.46
C ILE A 154 8.69 -12.48 5.84
N VAL A 155 9.64 -11.54 5.80
CA VAL A 155 11.06 -11.83 6.04
C VAL A 155 11.61 -10.99 7.19
N SER A 156 12.62 -11.55 7.87
CA SER A 156 13.44 -10.78 8.79
C SER A 156 14.63 -10.17 8.04
N SER A 157 14.76 -8.85 8.07
CA SER A 157 15.87 -8.13 7.44
C SER A 157 17.25 -8.48 8.01
N ASN A 158 17.29 -9.07 9.20
CA ASN A 158 18.55 -9.48 9.84
C ASN A 158 19.16 -10.73 9.22
N THR A 159 18.38 -11.47 8.41
CA THR A 159 18.79 -12.77 7.84
C THR A 159 19.11 -12.73 6.36
N ILE A 160 18.86 -11.60 5.68
CA ILE A 160 19.05 -11.45 4.24
C ILE A 160 19.78 -10.15 3.91
N ASN A 161 20.63 -10.20 2.87
CA ASN A 161 21.13 -8.97 2.24
C ASN A 161 19.97 -8.33 1.46
N HIS A 162 19.59 -7.07 1.80
CA HIS A 162 18.39 -6.46 1.26
C HIS A 162 18.57 -4.97 0.95
N GLU A 163 17.85 -4.52 -0.05
CA GLU A 163 17.61 -3.12 -0.39
C GLU A 163 16.17 -2.75 0.01
N ARG A 164 16.00 -1.64 0.69
CA ARG A 164 14.70 -1.13 1.10
C ARG A 164 14.07 -0.30 -0.01
N MET A 165 12.85 -0.64 -0.39
CA MET A 165 12.07 0.09 -1.40
C MET A 165 11.30 1.27 -0.78
N ASP A 166 11.94 2.04 0.11
CA ASP A 166 11.31 3.15 0.83
C ASP A 166 10.88 4.31 -0.08
N ASN A 167 11.44 4.42 -1.27
CA ASN A 167 11.02 5.38 -2.29
C ASN A 167 9.55 5.23 -2.70
N LEU A 168 9.03 3.99 -2.74
CA LEU A 168 7.64 3.70 -3.09
C LEU A 168 6.64 4.12 -2.01
N ILE A 169 7.09 4.27 -0.77
CA ILE A 169 6.24 4.61 0.38
C ILE A 169 6.58 5.94 1.04
N SER A 170 7.54 6.69 0.46
CA SER A 170 7.89 8.02 0.94
C SER A 170 6.87 9.08 0.49
N THR A 171 6.37 9.89 1.42
CA THR A 171 5.53 11.04 1.07
C THR A 171 6.33 12.27 0.64
N LYS A 172 7.66 12.20 0.67
CA LYS A 172 8.58 13.30 0.32
C LYS A 172 9.07 13.22 -1.13
N ILE A 173 8.94 12.04 -1.73
CA ILE A 173 9.40 11.79 -3.09
C ILE A 173 8.18 11.84 -4.00
N ASN A 174 8.16 12.81 -4.90
CA ASN A 174 7.13 12.85 -5.95
C ASN A 174 7.47 11.80 -7.00
N SER A 175 6.48 11.02 -7.40
CA SER A 175 6.62 10.09 -8.51
C SER A 175 7.06 10.85 -9.77
N LYS A 176 8.09 10.32 -10.44
CA LYS A 176 8.48 10.79 -11.79
C LYS A 176 7.72 10.03 -12.89
N LYS A 177 6.99 8.97 -12.54
CA LYS A 177 6.16 8.23 -13.48
C LYS A 177 4.96 9.07 -13.89
N ARG A 178 4.62 8.99 -15.17
CA ARG A 178 3.36 9.50 -15.70
C ARG A 178 2.39 8.34 -15.73
N PHE A 179 1.24 8.52 -15.08
CA PHE A 179 0.15 7.56 -15.13
C PHE A 179 -0.90 8.03 -16.12
N ASN A 180 -1.48 7.10 -16.85
CA ASN A 180 -2.57 7.40 -17.74
C ASN A 180 -3.74 8.02 -16.96
N SER A 181 -4.37 9.04 -17.54
CA SER A 181 -5.53 9.67 -16.94
C SER A 181 -6.75 8.74 -17.04
N TYR A 182 -7.63 8.84 -16.06
CA TYR A 182 -8.94 8.21 -16.01
C TYR A 182 -9.93 9.18 -15.38
N THR A 183 -11.21 8.97 -15.59
CA THR A 183 -12.27 9.81 -14.99
C THR A 183 -12.27 9.64 -13.49
N GLN A 184 -12.15 10.74 -12.76
CA GLN A 184 -12.21 10.80 -11.30
C GLN A 184 -13.44 11.58 -10.85
N VAL A 185 -13.98 11.28 -9.65
CA VAL A 185 -15.25 11.85 -9.16
C VAL A 185 -15.28 13.38 -9.19
N PHE A 186 -14.16 14.04 -8.94
CA PHE A 186 -14.08 15.51 -8.87
C PHE A 186 -13.19 16.14 -9.95
N ASP A 187 -12.89 15.43 -11.03
CA ASP A 187 -12.00 15.90 -12.10
C ASP A 187 -12.52 17.15 -12.83
N LEU A 188 -13.83 17.30 -12.98
CA LEU A 188 -14.45 18.53 -13.53
C LEU A 188 -14.18 19.76 -12.65
N LYS A 189 -13.96 19.57 -11.35
CA LYS A 189 -13.76 20.68 -10.41
C LYS A 189 -12.28 21.02 -10.19
N HIS A 190 -11.43 20.02 -10.11
CA HIS A 190 -10.02 20.19 -9.70
C HIS A 190 -9.03 19.61 -10.72
N GLY A 191 -9.50 19.06 -11.84
CA GLY A 191 -8.68 18.37 -12.81
C GLY A 191 -8.22 16.98 -12.33
N PHE A 192 -7.51 16.27 -13.20
CA PHE A 192 -6.96 14.96 -12.88
C PHE A 192 -5.84 15.05 -11.83
N ILE A 193 -5.96 14.27 -10.76
CA ILE A 193 -4.92 14.14 -9.73
C ILE A 193 -4.24 12.76 -9.88
N SER A 194 -2.99 12.79 -10.33
CA SER A 194 -2.20 11.60 -10.58
C SER A 194 -1.75 10.90 -9.27
N ASN A 195 -1.52 9.60 -9.35
CA ASN A 195 -0.90 8.78 -8.29
C ASN A 195 -1.59 8.84 -6.93
N LEU A 196 -2.92 8.95 -6.91
CA LEU A 196 -3.71 8.79 -5.69
C LEU A 196 -3.69 7.34 -5.20
N SER A 197 -4.34 7.08 -4.07
CA SER A 197 -4.58 5.73 -3.56
C SER A 197 -5.22 4.84 -4.63
N ILE A 198 -4.85 3.58 -4.64
CA ILE A 198 -5.44 2.53 -5.50
C ILE A 198 -6.97 2.44 -5.37
N ILE A 199 -7.52 2.86 -4.23
CA ILE A 199 -8.98 2.93 -4.00
C ILE A 199 -9.65 3.91 -4.98
N ASP A 200 -8.99 5.04 -5.30
CA ASP A 200 -9.51 5.98 -6.30
C ASP A 200 -9.65 5.29 -7.66
N LEU A 201 -8.62 4.56 -8.08
CA LEU A 201 -8.64 3.82 -9.34
C LEU A 201 -9.69 2.69 -9.32
N LEU A 202 -9.76 1.92 -8.23
CA LEU A 202 -10.69 0.80 -8.08
C LEU A 202 -12.15 1.25 -8.16
N PHE A 203 -12.50 2.31 -7.44
CA PHE A 203 -13.88 2.79 -7.42
C PHE A 203 -14.33 3.47 -8.72
N ASN A 204 -13.38 4.02 -9.48
CA ASN A 204 -13.70 4.65 -10.78
C ASN A 204 -13.65 3.68 -11.96
N LEU A 205 -12.74 2.69 -11.96
CA LEU A 205 -12.54 1.77 -13.09
C LEU A 205 -13.02 0.33 -12.84
N GLY A 206 -13.24 -0.06 -11.58
CA GLY A 206 -13.70 -1.39 -11.20
C GLY A 206 -12.84 -2.51 -11.79
N PRO A 207 -13.43 -3.45 -12.57
CA PRO A 207 -12.70 -4.57 -13.18
C PRO A 207 -11.55 -4.15 -14.11
N ASN A 208 -11.59 -2.94 -14.65
CA ASN A 208 -10.55 -2.41 -15.54
C ASN A 208 -9.31 -1.90 -14.80
N THR A 209 -9.33 -1.87 -13.46
CA THR A 209 -8.21 -1.41 -12.62
C THR A 209 -6.92 -2.17 -12.94
N LEU A 210 -6.97 -3.50 -13.03
CA LEU A 210 -5.79 -4.33 -13.29
C LEU A 210 -5.17 -4.03 -14.66
N SER A 211 -5.97 -3.90 -15.70
CA SER A 211 -5.48 -3.58 -17.05
C SER A 211 -4.86 -2.18 -17.09
N HIS A 212 -5.46 -1.21 -16.43
CA HIS A 212 -4.92 0.15 -16.34
C HIS A 212 -3.56 0.19 -15.65
N LEU A 213 -3.38 -0.53 -14.54
CA LEU A 213 -2.10 -0.64 -13.82
C LEU A 213 -0.98 -1.31 -14.63
N LYS A 214 -1.30 -2.17 -15.60
CA LYS A 214 -0.31 -2.88 -16.42
C LYS A 214 0.22 -2.05 -17.59
N ILE A 215 -0.49 -1.00 -17.99
CA ILE A 215 -0.11 -0.13 -19.10
C ILE A 215 0.99 0.87 -18.69
N ASP A 216 1.16 1.09 -17.41
CA ASP A 216 2.15 1.96 -16.78
C ASP A 216 3.40 1.15 -16.36
#